data_bd6757852faa54bdd9eb6a316c9871fd
#
_entry.id   bd6757852faa54bdd9eb6a316c9871fd
#
_cell.length_a   1.000
_cell.length_b   1.000
_cell.length_c   1.000
_cell.angle_alpha   90.00
_cell.angle_beta   90.00
_cell.angle_gamma   90.00
#
_symmetry.space_group_name_H-M   'P 1'
#
loop_
_entity.id
_entity.type
_entity.pdbx_description
1 polymer ?
#
loop_
_entity_poly.entity_id
_entity_poly.type
_entity_poly.pdbx_seq_one_letter_code
_entity_poly.pdbx_strand_id
1 'polypeptide(L)'
;MSDSSVHINHNGFREYDARWLYPEDINLNGVKNLGHGFGTQIISQTNKSNPRVVVGYDYRSYSEEIKNSLTEGLIAAGCHVEDLGLSLSPMAYFAQFKLNADGVAMVTASHNENGWTGVKMGIKKGLTHAPEEMKLSLIHI
;
A
#
# COMPACT_ATOMS: atom_id res chain seq x y z
N MET A 1 0.98 25.39 -7.13
CA MET A 1 1.11 24.49 -8.30
C MET A 1 1.39 23.08 -7.81
N SER A 2 0.54 22.14 -8.13
CA SER A 2 0.78 20.77 -7.71
C SER A 2 1.91 20.18 -8.54
N ASP A 3 2.87 19.55 -7.85
CA ASP A 3 3.94 18.81 -8.51
C ASP A 3 3.34 17.54 -9.09
N SER A 4 3.35 17.41 -10.43
CA SER A 4 2.84 16.23 -11.13
C SER A 4 3.89 15.12 -11.24
N SER A 5 5.12 15.36 -10.75
CA SER A 5 6.18 14.37 -10.79
C SER A 5 5.88 13.19 -9.86
N VAL A 6 6.41 12.04 -10.22
CA VAL A 6 6.39 10.83 -9.39
C VAL A 6 7.75 10.71 -8.71
N HIS A 7 7.75 10.59 -7.39
CA HIS A 7 8.97 10.39 -6.63
C HIS A 7 8.81 9.22 -5.66
N ILE A 8 9.61 8.19 -5.85
CA ILE A 8 9.71 7.03 -4.96
C ILE A 8 11.19 6.65 -4.84
N ASN A 9 11.74 6.73 -3.64
CA ASN A 9 13.08 6.23 -3.40
C ASN A 9 13.02 4.69 -3.30
N HIS A 10 13.66 4.00 -4.24
CA HIS A 10 13.63 2.55 -4.30
C HIS A 10 14.26 1.88 -3.07
N ASN A 11 15.11 2.58 -2.34
CA ASN A 11 15.72 2.07 -1.11
C ASN A 11 14.69 1.90 0.04
N GLY A 12 13.48 2.44 -0.11
CA GLY A 12 12.41 2.25 0.86
C GLY A 12 11.82 0.85 0.88
N PHE A 13 12.00 0.08 -0.19
CA PHE A 13 11.52 -1.31 -0.24
C PHE A 13 12.42 -2.20 0.61
N ARG A 14 11.83 -2.88 1.59
CA ARG A 14 12.53 -3.71 2.58
C ARG A 14 12.02 -5.14 2.53
N GLU A 15 12.54 -5.98 3.46
CA GLU A 15 12.26 -7.42 3.47
C GLU A 15 10.77 -7.75 3.70
N TYR A 16 10.11 -7.01 4.59
CA TYR A 16 8.72 -7.33 4.98
C TYR A 16 7.74 -6.20 4.70
N ASP A 17 8.24 -5.00 4.36
CA ASP A 17 7.42 -3.83 4.14
C ASP A 17 8.17 -2.79 3.30
N ALA A 18 7.59 -1.61 3.17
CA ALA A 18 8.24 -0.48 2.54
C ALA A 18 8.18 0.73 3.47
N ARG A 19 9.26 1.49 3.56
CA ARG A 19 9.38 2.65 4.45
C ARG A 19 10.11 3.81 3.79
N TRP A 20 9.61 5.01 4.02
CA TRP A 20 10.14 6.25 3.45
C TRP A 20 9.99 7.41 4.43
N LEU A 21 10.90 8.38 4.34
CA LEU A 21 10.64 9.73 4.86
C LEU A 21 9.62 10.40 3.94
N TYR A 22 8.60 10.99 4.51
CA TYR A 22 7.55 11.65 3.76
C TYR A 22 7.60 13.16 4.03
N PRO A 23 7.62 14.02 2.99
CA PRO A 23 7.51 13.70 1.55
C PRO A 23 8.85 13.56 0.80
N GLU A 24 9.98 13.53 1.51
CA GLU A 24 11.32 13.60 0.90
C GLU A 24 11.64 12.40 0.02
N ASP A 25 11.36 11.18 0.52
CA ASP A 25 11.67 9.93 -0.18
C ASP A 25 10.53 9.43 -1.04
N ILE A 26 9.30 9.84 -0.75
CA ILE A 26 8.11 9.50 -1.53
C ILE A 26 7.12 10.65 -1.47
N ASN A 27 6.53 10.99 -2.61
CA ASN A 27 5.45 11.97 -2.67
C ASN A 27 4.11 11.29 -2.94
N LEU A 28 3.01 12.05 -2.91
CA LEU A 28 1.66 11.47 -3.11
C LEU A 28 1.50 10.82 -4.49
N ASN A 29 2.10 11.38 -5.53
CA ASN A 29 2.10 10.75 -6.86
C ASN A 29 2.87 9.42 -6.85
N GLY A 30 3.96 9.36 -6.08
CA GLY A 30 4.70 8.11 -5.86
C GLY A 30 3.85 7.06 -5.16
N VAL A 31 3.11 7.46 -4.13
CA VAL A 31 2.19 6.56 -3.42
C VAL A 31 1.08 6.06 -4.35
N LYS A 32 0.54 6.93 -5.19
CA LYS A 32 -0.47 6.54 -6.19
C LYS A 32 0.08 5.50 -7.15
N ASN A 33 1.30 5.69 -7.63
CA ASN A 33 1.97 4.71 -8.49
C ASN A 33 2.23 3.39 -7.77
N LEU A 34 2.61 3.46 -6.49
CA LEU A 34 2.76 2.25 -5.67
C LEU A 34 1.44 1.48 -5.59
N GLY A 35 0.34 2.18 -5.35
CA GLY A 35 -1.00 1.58 -5.33
C GLY A 35 -1.38 0.94 -6.65
N HIS A 36 -1.10 1.62 -7.77
CA HIS A 36 -1.35 1.08 -9.10
C HIS A 36 -0.52 -0.18 -9.35
N GLY A 37 0.77 -0.15 -9.02
CA GLY A 37 1.65 -1.31 -9.18
C GLY A 37 1.20 -2.49 -8.32
N PHE A 38 0.84 -2.23 -7.07
CA PHE A 38 0.34 -3.28 -6.18
C PHE A 38 -0.99 -3.86 -6.69
N GLY A 39 -1.91 -3.02 -7.14
CA GLY A 39 -3.18 -3.46 -7.72
C GLY A 39 -2.97 -4.33 -8.96
N THR A 40 -2.05 -3.93 -9.84
CA THR A 40 -1.68 -4.71 -11.03
C THR A 40 -1.14 -6.08 -10.63
N GLN A 41 -0.30 -6.12 -9.60
CA GLN A 41 0.26 -7.36 -9.08
C GLN A 41 -0.84 -8.29 -8.53
N ILE A 42 -1.81 -7.75 -7.79
CA ILE A 42 -2.94 -8.53 -7.26
C ILE A 42 -3.74 -9.14 -8.41
N ILE A 43 -4.07 -8.33 -9.41
CA ILE A 43 -4.83 -8.80 -10.58
C ILE A 43 -4.08 -9.94 -11.29
N SER A 44 -2.78 -9.77 -11.49
CA SER A 44 -1.94 -10.78 -12.13
C SER A 44 -1.88 -12.08 -11.33
N GLN A 45 -1.72 -12.00 -10.02
CA GLN A 45 -1.58 -13.19 -9.17
C GLN A 45 -2.90 -13.90 -8.88
N THR A 46 -3.99 -13.16 -8.78
CA THR A 46 -5.31 -13.75 -8.49
C THR A 46 -6.11 -14.10 -9.74
N ASN A 47 -5.70 -13.56 -10.87
CA ASN A 47 -6.40 -13.70 -12.15
C ASN A 47 -7.86 -13.21 -12.07
N LYS A 48 -8.12 -12.23 -11.23
CA LYS A 48 -9.44 -11.61 -11.07
C LYS A 48 -9.45 -10.23 -11.73
N SER A 49 -10.55 -9.85 -12.35
CA SER A 49 -10.68 -8.55 -13.01
C SER A 49 -10.96 -7.40 -12.05
N ASN A 50 -11.46 -7.68 -10.85
CA ASN A 50 -11.81 -6.66 -9.87
C ASN A 50 -11.57 -7.19 -8.45
N PRO A 51 -10.31 -7.49 -8.10
CA PRO A 51 -10.01 -8.06 -6.78
C PRO A 51 -10.31 -7.07 -5.67
N ARG A 52 -10.71 -7.59 -4.52
CA ARG A 52 -10.99 -6.79 -3.33
C ARG A 52 -9.71 -6.60 -2.53
N VAL A 53 -9.42 -5.35 -2.15
CA VAL A 53 -8.26 -4.98 -1.35
C VAL A 53 -8.73 -4.21 -0.12
N VAL A 54 -8.29 -4.65 1.05
CA VAL A 54 -8.53 -3.95 2.31
C VAL A 54 -7.41 -2.94 2.52
N VAL A 55 -7.75 -1.69 2.85
CA VAL A 55 -6.77 -0.62 3.10
C VAL A 55 -7.06 0.03 4.44
N GLY A 56 -6.02 0.24 5.23
CA GLY A 56 -6.09 0.97 6.49
C GLY A 56 -4.90 1.92 6.65
N TYR A 57 -4.94 2.76 7.68
CA TYR A 57 -3.85 3.69 7.96
C TYR A 57 -3.69 3.91 9.46
N ASP A 58 -2.48 4.29 9.87
CA ASP A 58 -2.17 4.54 11.27
C ASP A 58 -2.50 5.97 11.70
N TYR A 59 -2.20 6.30 12.96
CA TYR A 59 -2.60 7.55 13.61
C TYR A 59 -1.82 8.80 13.17
N ARG A 60 -0.78 8.66 12.32
CA ARG A 60 0.01 9.82 11.91
C ARG A 60 -0.81 10.81 11.10
N SER A 61 -0.58 12.10 11.30
CA SER A 61 -1.40 13.17 10.71
C SER A 61 -1.43 13.14 9.17
N TYR A 62 -0.39 12.61 8.54
CA TYR A 62 -0.29 12.52 7.08
C TYR A 62 -0.73 11.15 6.53
N SER A 63 -1.05 10.18 7.38
CA SER A 63 -1.34 8.81 6.93
C SER A 63 -2.65 8.72 6.14
N GLU A 64 -3.65 9.52 6.46
CA GLU A 64 -4.93 9.52 5.73
C GLU A 64 -4.74 9.97 4.28
N GLU A 65 -4.02 11.07 4.04
CA GLU A 65 -3.78 11.53 2.67
C GLU A 65 -2.95 10.53 1.86
N ILE A 66 -2.00 9.86 2.51
CA ILE A 66 -1.21 8.79 1.88
C ILE A 66 -2.11 7.61 1.53
N LYS A 67 -2.98 7.18 2.43
CA LYS A 67 -3.94 6.12 2.19
C LYS A 67 -4.88 6.48 1.02
N ASN A 68 -5.32 7.71 0.95
CA ASN A 68 -6.20 8.17 -0.14
C ASN A 68 -5.48 8.06 -1.49
N SER A 69 -4.22 8.47 -1.56
CA SER A 69 -3.42 8.39 -2.78
C SER A 69 -3.17 6.94 -3.19
N LEU A 70 -2.85 6.07 -2.22
CA LEU A 70 -2.69 4.64 -2.45
C LEU A 70 -3.99 4.03 -3.02
N THR A 71 -5.12 4.38 -2.43
CA THR A 71 -6.45 3.92 -2.85
C THR A 71 -6.75 4.34 -4.29
N GLU A 72 -6.44 5.59 -4.66
CA GLU A 72 -6.61 6.05 -6.03
C GLU A 72 -5.82 5.18 -7.02
N GLY A 73 -4.60 4.81 -6.67
CA GLY A 73 -3.77 3.94 -7.50
C GLY A 73 -4.36 2.53 -7.64
N LEU A 74 -4.83 1.97 -6.53
CA LEU A 74 -5.48 0.64 -6.53
C LEU A 74 -6.74 0.64 -7.42
N ILE A 75 -7.56 1.65 -7.29
CA ILE A 75 -8.79 1.80 -8.09
C ILE A 75 -8.44 1.98 -9.57
N ALA A 76 -7.44 2.78 -9.88
CA ALA A 76 -6.98 2.99 -11.25
C ALA A 76 -6.48 1.69 -11.90
N ALA A 77 -5.92 0.79 -11.12
CA ALA A 77 -5.49 -0.53 -11.60
C ALA A 77 -6.68 -1.50 -11.85
N GLY A 78 -7.84 -1.23 -11.24
CA GLY A 78 -9.03 -2.06 -11.39
C GLY A 78 -9.47 -2.78 -10.12
N CYS A 79 -8.91 -2.45 -8.97
CA CYS A 79 -9.27 -3.08 -7.71
C CYS A 79 -10.51 -2.45 -7.09
N HIS A 80 -11.25 -3.26 -6.32
CA HIS A 80 -12.29 -2.81 -5.40
C HIS A 80 -11.67 -2.61 -4.02
N VAL A 81 -11.75 -1.40 -3.47
CA VAL A 81 -11.11 -1.07 -2.20
C VAL A 81 -12.13 -1.01 -1.07
N GLU A 82 -11.84 -1.72 0.02
CA GLU A 82 -12.54 -1.64 1.30
C GLU A 82 -11.68 -0.83 2.27
N ASP A 83 -12.12 0.38 2.58
CA ASP A 83 -11.40 1.30 3.46
C ASP A 83 -11.80 1.06 4.91
N LEU A 84 -10.84 0.63 5.73
CA LEU A 84 -11.06 0.40 7.17
C LEU A 84 -10.96 1.68 7.98
N GLY A 85 -10.41 2.74 7.41
CA GLY A 85 -10.10 3.95 8.15
C GLY A 85 -8.90 3.78 9.08
N LEU A 86 -8.89 4.55 10.17
CA LEU A 86 -7.84 4.48 11.19
C LEU A 86 -7.86 3.11 11.85
N SER A 87 -6.74 2.39 11.78
CA SER A 87 -6.68 1.01 12.25
C SER A 87 -5.27 0.62 12.66
N LEU A 88 -5.15 -0.58 13.24
CA LEU A 88 -3.88 -1.22 13.54
C LEU A 88 -3.63 -2.34 12.52
N SER A 89 -2.35 -2.67 12.30
CA SER A 89 -2.00 -3.72 11.34
C SER A 89 -2.73 -5.04 11.57
N PRO A 90 -2.86 -5.56 12.81
CA PRO A 90 -3.62 -6.79 13.03
C PRO A 90 -5.08 -6.68 12.60
N MET A 91 -5.69 -5.49 12.74
CA MET A 91 -7.06 -5.25 12.30
C MET A 91 -7.19 -5.36 10.79
N ALA A 92 -6.19 -4.84 10.05
CA ALA A 92 -6.17 -4.92 8.59
C ALA A 92 -6.09 -6.37 8.12
N TYR A 93 -5.22 -7.17 8.70
CA TYR A 93 -5.10 -8.60 8.38
C TYR A 93 -6.34 -9.39 8.75
N PHE A 94 -6.92 -9.10 9.92
CA PHE A 94 -8.18 -9.72 10.34
C PHE A 94 -9.30 -9.38 9.35
N ALA A 95 -9.40 -8.13 8.94
CA ALA A 95 -10.42 -7.69 7.97
C ALA A 95 -10.22 -8.37 6.62
N GLN A 96 -8.97 -8.52 6.16
CA GLN A 96 -8.67 -9.25 4.93
C GLN A 96 -9.24 -10.68 5.00
N PHE A 97 -9.00 -11.35 6.10
CA PHE A 97 -9.51 -12.70 6.33
C PHE A 97 -11.05 -12.72 6.41
N LYS A 98 -11.63 -11.85 7.22
CA LYS A 98 -13.08 -11.82 7.47
C LYS A 98 -13.87 -11.46 6.22
N LEU A 99 -13.39 -10.54 5.42
CA LEU A 99 -14.03 -10.10 4.17
C LEU A 99 -13.66 -10.96 2.98
N ASN A 100 -12.80 -11.96 3.18
CA ASN A 100 -12.27 -12.79 2.10
C ASN A 100 -11.65 -11.95 0.99
N ALA A 101 -10.87 -10.93 1.37
CA ALA A 101 -10.25 -10.02 0.42
C ALA A 101 -9.00 -10.65 -0.21
N ASP A 102 -8.71 -10.23 -1.43
CA ASP A 102 -7.57 -10.74 -2.21
C ASP A 102 -6.25 -10.09 -1.81
N GLY A 103 -6.30 -8.88 -1.25
CA GLY A 103 -5.12 -8.17 -0.84
C GLY A 103 -5.37 -7.28 0.37
N VAL A 104 -4.29 -6.84 1.00
CA VAL A 104 -4.29 -5.90 2.12
C VAL A 104 -3.15 -4.91 1.95
N ALA A 105 -3.42 -3.65 2.26
CA ALA A 105 -2.39 -2.62 2.34
C ALA A 105 -2.63 -1.78 3.59
N MET A 106 -1.62 -1.68 4.44
CA MET A 106 -1.68 -0.91 5.67
C MET A 106 -0.64 0.20 5.61
N VAL A 107 -1.10 1.44 5.60
CA VAL A 107 -0.22 2.62 5.61
C VAL A 107 0.26 2.84 7.04
N THR A 108 1.52 2.51 7.29
CA THR A 108 2.13 2.64 8.62
C THR A 108 3.65 2.59 8.52
N ALA A 109 4.30 3.34 9.38
CA ALA A 109 5.74 3.21 9.61
C ALA A 109 6.04 2.48 10.93
N SER A 110 5.04 1.80 11.51
CA SER A 110 5.17 1.05 12.76
C SER A 110 5.73 1.90 13.89
N HIS A 111 6.95 1.59 14.36
CA HIS A 111 7.63 2.26 15.47
C HIS A 111 8.60 3.35 15.01
N ASN A 112 8.68 3.66 13.72
CA ASN A 112 9.53 4.75 13.25
C ASN A 112 9.06 6.09 13.78
N GLU A 113 10.00 7.04 13.86
CA GLU A 113 9.71 8.40 14.30
C GLU A 113 8.68 9.08 13.38
N ASN A 114 8.09 10.17 13.87
CA ASN A 114 7.20 11.00 13.05
C ASN A 114 7.99 11.55 11.85
N GLY A 115 7.33 11.63 10.71
CA GLY A 115 7.97 11.97 9.44
C GLY A 115 8.20 10.75 8.55
N TRP A 116 8.19 9.55 9.12
CA TRP A 116 8.27 8.31 8.36
C TRP A 116 6.88 7.81 7.97
N THR A 117 6.78 7.21 6.80
CA THR A 117 5.61 6.47 6.34
C THR A 117 6.06 5.14 5.76
N GLY A 118 5.11 4.31 5.45
CA GLY A 118 5.37 3.04 4.80
C GLY A 118 4.08 2.31 4.49
N VAL A 119 4.22 1.18 3.82
CA VAL A 119 3.08 0.33 3.49
C VAL A 119 3.46 -1.13 3.74
N LYS A 120 2.62 -1.79 4.51
CA LYS A 120 2.65 -3.25 4.63
C LYS A 120 1.64 -3.81 3.65
N MET A 121 2.10 -4.67 2.75
CA MET A 121 1.27 -5.21 1.67
C MET A 121 1.28 -6.73 1.71
N GLY A 122 0.16 -7.33 1.34
CA GLY A 122 0.04 -8.77 1.22
C GLY A 122 -1.08 -9.16 0.27
N ILE A 123 -0.91 -10.27 -0.42
CA ILE A 123 -1.91 -10.81 -1.33
C ILE A 123 -2.60 -12.04 -0.73
N LYS A 124 -1.84 -12.86 -0.03
CA LYS A 124 -2.40 -14.03 0.66
C LYS A 124 -2.82 -13.64 2.08
N LYS A 125 -3.93 -14.19 2.54
CA LYS A 125 -4.49 -13.90 3.87
C LYS A 125 -3.45 -14.15 4.97
N GLY A 126 -3.26 -13.13 5.81
CA GLY A 126 -2.37 -13.20 6.97
C GLY A 126 -0.88 -13.15 6.64
N LEU A 127 -0.51 -12.96 5.38
CA LEU A 127 0.90 -12.91 4.97
C LEU A 127 1.24 -11.55 4.39
N THR A 128 2.42 -11.06 4.74
CA THR A 128 3.02 -9.89 4.09
C THR A 128 3.78 -10.32 2.84
N HIS A 129 4.11 -9.35 1.99
CA HIS A 129 4.94 -9.62 0.82
C HIS A 129 6.32 -10.14 1.24
N ALA A 130 6.77 -11.18 0.56
CA ALA A 130 8.17 -11.61 0.63
C ALA A 130 9.06 -10.61 -0.13
N PRO A 131 10.38 -10.61 0.08
CA PRO A 131 11.28 -9.68 -0.61
C PRO A 131 11.13 -9.69 -2.13
N GLU A 132 10.94 -10.86 -2.73
CA GLU A 132 10.76 -11.00 -4.17
C GLU A 132 9.47 -10.33 -4.64
N GLU A 133 8.40 -10.43 -3.85
CA GLU A 133 7.11 -9.80 -4.16
C GLU A 133 7.20 -8.27 -4.06
N MET A 134 7.98 -7.76 -3.10
CA MET A 134 8.25 -6.33 -2.98
C MET A 134 9.01 -5.82 -4.21
N LYS A 135 9.98 -6.59 -4.69
CA LYS A 135 10.73 -6.26 -5.92
C LYS A 135 9.82 -6.27 -7.14
N LEU A 136 8.87 -7.20 -7.21
CA LEU A 136 7.91 -7.25 -8.32
C LEU A 136 7.03 -6.01 -8.34
N SER A 137 6.70 -5.43 -7.20
CA SER A 137 5.95 -4.17 -7.13
C SER A 137 6.70 -3.03 -7.86
N LEU A 138 8.04 -3.03 -7.83
CA LEU A 138 8.83 -2.05 -8.56
C LEU A 138 8.66 -2.16 -10.08
N ILE A 139 8.46 -3.36 -10.59
CA ILE A 139 8.32 -3.60 -12.02
C ILE A 139 7.02 -2.97 -12.56
N HIS A 140 5.99 -2.91 -11.73
CA HIS A 140 4.68 -2.36 -12.10
C HIS A 140 4.58 -0.85 -11.88
N ILE A 141 5.57 -0.25 -11.26
CA ILE A 141 5.64 1.20 -11.05
C ILE A 141 6.24 1.88 -12.27
#